data_f55ba3e115759153b4090856b0dac562
#
_entry.id   f55ba3e115759153b4090856b0dac562
#
_cell.length_a   1.000
_cell.length_b   1.000
_cell.length_c   1.000
_cell.angle_alpha   90.00
_cell.angle_beta   90.00
_cell.angle_gamma   90.00
#
_symmetry.space_group_name_H-M   'P 1'
#
loop_
_entity.id
_entity.type
_entity.pdbx_description
1 polymer ?
#
loop_
_entity_poly.entity_id
_entity_poly.type
_entity_poly.pdbx_seq_one_letter_code
_entity_poly.pdbx_strand_id
1 'polypeptide(L)'
;MQRAGLQHPGEMVAALRVTPALVAAACQSAQAVGVAYPANYNLADQIVIGGDASGIQAARTYLKTHGVKRVVPLDVAVASHTPLMAAASEALAQRLRFVNIAAPQIPVISNTTVTPFSQATVKETLVKQLVSPTHFAACLQRIATYEVDEIIQVGPGHSLATFAKQTLPGVRVWSIEDVTDWQNYCQDTEEVRERG
;
A
#
# COMPACT_ATOMS: atom_id res chain seq x y z
N MET A 1 5.98 1.16 14.76
CA MET A 1 4.99 0.15 14.38
C MET A 1 5.10 -1.13 15.24
N GLN A 2 6.25 -1.83 15.31
CA GLN A 2 6.36 -3.07 16.10
C GLN A 2 5.92 -2.90 17.58
N ARG A 3 6.37 -1.84 18.29
CA ARG A 3 5.91 -1.58 19.66
C ARG A 3 4.40 -1.29 19.76
N ALA A 4 3.82 -0.62 18.77
CA ALA A 4 2.38 -0.37 18.75
C ALA A 4 1.60 -1.68 18.52
N GLY A 5 2.11 -2.59 17.68
CA GLY A 5 1.53 -3.93 17.48
C GLY A 5 1.57 -4.81 18.72
N LEU A 6 2.60 -4.67 19.58
CA LEU A 6 2.66 -5.39 20.86
C LEU A 6 1.60 -4.89 21.86
N GLN A 7 1.24 -3.60 21.80
CA GLN A 7 0.21 -3.00 22.64
C GLN A 7 -1.20 -3.24 22.10
N HIS A 8 -1.35 -3.23 20.78
CA HIS A 8 -2.59 -3.46 20.07
C HIS A 8 -2.35 -4.46 18.94
N PRO A 9 -2.37 -5.77 19.24
CA PRO A 9 -2.25 -6.81 18.22
C PRO A 9 -3.31 -6.61 17.14
N GLY A 10 -2.88 -6.66 15.88
CA GLY A 10 -3.76 -6.49 14.74
C GLY A 10 -3.53 -7.57 13.71
N GLU A 11 -4.58 -7.86 12.96
CA GLU A 11 -4.57 -8.79 11.83
C GLU A 11 -4.84 -8.03 10.54
N MET A 12 -4.37 -8.58 9.43
CA MET A 12 -4.71 -8.08 8.10
C MET A 12 -5.11 -9.22 7.18
N VAL A 13 -6.07 -8.95 6.30
CA VAL A 13 -6.52 -9.89 5.28
C VAL A 13 -6.64 -9.22 3.93
N ALA A 14 -6.20 -9.89 2.87
CA ALA A 14 -6.38 -9.45 1.50
C ALA A 14 -7.68 -10.05 0.94
N ALA A 15 -8.64 -9.18 0.60
CA ALA A 15 -9.85 -9.54 -0.11
C ALA A 15 -9.66 -9.33 -1.60
N LEU A 16 -9.87 -10.37 -2.41
CA LEU A 16 -9.65 -10.36 -3.85
C LEU A 16 -10.99 -10.44 -4.59
N ARG A 17 -11.05 -9.75 -5.72
CA ARG A 17 -12.25 -9.62 -6.56
C ARG A 17 -13.41 -8.99 -5.78
N VAL A 18 -13.11 -7.89 -5.11
CA VAL A 18 -14.03 -7.12 -4.29
C VAL A 18 -14.16 -5.69 -4.79
N THR A 19 -15.28 -5.06 -4.51
CA THR A 19 -15.46 -3.63 -4.72
C THR A 19 -15.16 -2.85 -3.43
N PRO A 20 -14.72 -1.58 -3.51
CA PRO A 20 -14.55 -0.73 -2.33
C PRO A 20 -15.83 -0.62 -1.48
N ALA A 21 -17.00 -0.56 -2.12
CA ALA A 21 -18.30 -0.48 -1.44
C ALA A 21 -18.57 -1.74 -0.59
N LEU A 22 -18.29 -2.94 -1.14
CA LEU A 22 -18.47 -4.19 -0.41
C LEU A 22 -17.52 -4.30 0.79
N VAL A 23 -16.27 -3.86 0.63
CA VAL A 23 -15.29 -3.82 1.73
C VAL A 23 -15.73 -2.82 2.81
N ALA A 24 -16.21 -1.64 2.42
CA ALA A 24 -16.73 -0.67 3.39
C ALA A 24 -17.90 -1.22 4.19
N ALA A 25 -18.86 -1.90 3.54
CA ALA A 25 -19.99 -2.56 4.20
C ALA A 25 -19.52 -3.68 5.16
N ALA A 26 -18.52 -4.48 4.76
CA ALA A 26 -17.95 -5.50 5.62
C ALA A 26 -17.28 -4.90 6.86
N CYS A 27 -16.51 -3.83 6.70
CA CYS A 27 -15.88 -3.13 7.82
C CYS A 27 -16.94 -2.48 8.74
N GLN A 28 -18.00 -1.93 8.18
CA GLN A 28 -19.10 -1.37 8.97
C GLN A 28 -19.83 -2.45 9.77
N SER A 29 -20.11 -3.61 9.18
CA SER A 29 -20.76 -4.71 9.89
C SER A 29 -19.91 -5.26 11.04
N ALA A 30 -18.60 -5.17 10.94
CA ALA A 30 -17.67 -5.62 11.97
C ALA A 30 -17.70 -4.77 13.25
N GLN A 31 -18.17 -3.52 13.16
CA GLN A 31 -18.20 -2.59 14.31
C GLN A 31 -19.06 -3.06 15.47
N ALA A 32 -19.95 -4.03 15.27
CA ALA A 32 -20.77 -4.63 16.32
C ALA A 32 -19.96 -5.49 17.32
N VAL A 33 -18.78 -5.99 16.89
CA VAL A 33 -18.01 -6.98 17.67
C VAL A 33 -16.52 -6.66 17.78
N GLY A 34 -16.02 -5.73 16.96
CA GLY A 34 -14.62 -5.33 16.92
C GLY A 34 -14.40 -4.22 15.92
N VAL A 35 -13.16 -4.02 15.47
CA VAL A 35 -12.84 -2.98 14.49
C VAL A 35 -12.15 -3.59 13.26
N ALA A 36 -12.61 -3.16 12.10
CA ALA A 36 -12.00 -3.45 10.81
C ALA A 36 -12.04 -2.20 9.92
N TYR A 37 -10.96 -1.96 9.21
CA TYR A 37 -10.78 -0.79 8.33
C TYR A 37 -10.18 -1.20 7.00
N PRO A 38 -10.57 -0.59 5.88
CA PRO A 38 -9.79 -0.68 4.65
C PRO A 38 -8.39 -0.09 4.91
N ALA A 39 -7.35 -0.84 4.56
CA ALA A 39 -5.96 -0.48 4.84
C ALA A 39 -5.14 -0.23 3.55
N ASN A 40 -5.31 -1.07 2.53
CA ASN A 40 -4.56 -0.89 1.27
C ASN A 40 -5.47 -1.15 0.07
N TYR A 41 -5.53 -0.20 -0.83
CA TYR A 41 -6.15 -0.34 -2.16
C TYR A 41 -5.03 -0.66 -3.17
N ASN A 42 -4.71 -1.97 -3.31
CA ASN A 42 -3.58 -2.42 -4.11
C ASN A 42 -3.91 -2.49 -5.61
N LEU A 43 -5.14 -2.95 -5.92
CA LEU A 43 -5.73 -3.00 -7.27
C LEU A 43 -7.17 -2.49 -7.20
N ALA A 44 -7.81 -2.33 -8.34
CA ALA A 44 -9.22 -1.94 -8.40
C ALA A 44 -10.15 -2.93 -7.67
N ASP A 45 -9.75 -4.21 -7.62
CA ASP A 45 -10.51 -5.30 -7.04
C ASP A 45 -9.75 -6.10 -5.95
N GLN A 46 -8.61 -5.57 -5.47
CA GLN A 46 -7.85 -6.16 -4.37
C GLN A 46 -7.62 -5.13 -3.27
N ILE A 47 -8.28 -5.36 -2.13
CA ILE A 47 -8.24 -4.45 -0.98
C ILE A 47 -7.82 -5.25 0.26
N VAL A 48 -6.89 -4.69 1.02
CA VAL A 48 -6.50 -5.23 2.32
C VAL A 48 -7.33 -4.56 3.40
N ILE A 49 -7.81 -5.36 4.33
CA ILE A 49 -8.55 -4.93 5.53
C ILE A 49 -7.64 -5.20 6.73
N GLY A 50 -7.49 -4.22 7.60
CA GLY A 50 -6.78 -4.35 8.88
C GLY A 50 -7.70 -4.05 10.05
N GLY A 51 -7.49 -4.74 11.18
CA GLY A 51 -8.32 -4.58 12.36
C GLY A 51 -7.87 -5.45 13.53
N ASP A 52 -8.68 -5.52 14.57
CA ASP A 52 -8.51 -6.55 15.62
C ASP A 52 -9.05 -7.92 15.16
N ALA A 53 -8.73 -8.97 15.89
CA ALA A 53 -9.08 -10.34 15.49
C ALA A 53 -10.60 -10.54 15.32
N SER A 54 -11.42 -9.96 16.19
CA SER A 54 -12.89 -10.08 16.15
C SER A 54 -13.47 -9.29 14.96
N GLY A 55 -12.99 -8.07 14.71
CA GLY A 55 -13.39 -7.26 13.57
C GLY A 55 -13.00 -7.91 12.24
N ILE A 56 -11.76 -8.42 12.14
CA ILE A 56 -11.31 -9.13 10.94
C ILE A 56 -12.14 -10.40 10.69
N GLN A 57 -12.44 -11.19 11.72
CA GLN A 57 -13.26 -12.38 11.58
C GLN A 57 -14.70 -12.04 11.12
N ALA A 58 -15.29 -10.98 11.67
CA ALA A 58 -16.62 -10.51 11.26
C ALA A 58 -16.62 -10.01 9.81
N ALA A 59 -15.65 -9.18 9.42
CA ALA A 59 -15.51 -8.70 8.06
C ALA A 59 -15.31 -9.85 7.05
N ARG A 60 -14.47 -10.84 7.37
CA ARG A 60 -14.30 -12.05 6.55
C ARG A 60 -15.59 -12.85 6.39
N THR A 61 -16.35 -13.02 7.46
CA THR A 61 -17.64 -13.72 7.43
C THR A 61 -18.61 -12.97 6.53
N TYR A 62 -18.73 -11.65 6.69
CA TYR A 62 -19.57 -10.81 5.85
C TYR A 62 -19.20 -10.93 4.36
N LEU A 63 -17.92 -10.80 4.02
CA LEU A 63 -17.44 -10.93 2.64
C LEU A 63 -17.77 -12.30 2.04
N LYS A 64 -17.57 -13.39 2.79
CA LYS A 64 -17.87 -14.75 2.34
C LYS A 64 -19.37 -14.94 2.08
N THR A 65 -20.25 -14.46 2.95
CA THR A 65 -21.70 -14.57 2.79
C THR A 65 -22.21 -13.72 1.60
N HIS A 66 -21.43 -12.72 1.19
CA HIS A 66 -21.70 -11.90 0.00
C HIS A 66 -20.91 -12.34 -1.25
N GLY A 67 -20.49 -13.61 -1.28
CA GLY A 67 -19.95 -14.24 -2.50
C GLY A 67 -18.45 -14.05 -2.74
N VAL A 68 -17.70 -13.41 -1.83
CA VAL A 68 -16.25 -13.29 -1.97
C VAL A 68 -15.56 -14.60 -1.65
N LYS A 69 -14.96 -15.22 -2.68
CA LYS A 69 -14.34 -16.55 -2.57
C LYS A 69 -12.95 -16.54 -1.93
N ARG A 70 -12.21 -15.45 -2.06
CA ARG A 70 -10.81 -15.36 -1.63
C ARG A 70 -10.61 -14.19 -0.68
N VAL A 71 -10.47 -14.52 0.60
CA VAL A 71 -10.04 -13.61 1.67
C VAL A 71 -8.87 -14.29 2.38
N VAL A 72 -7.66 -13.81 2.10
CA VAL A 72 -6.39 -14.45 2.46
C VAL A 72 -5.78 -13.71 3.65
N PRO A 73 -5.50 -14.38 4.77
CA PRO A 73 -4.74 -13.81 5.88
C PRO A 73 -3.34 -13.39 5.41
N LEU A 74 -2.86 -12.26 5.92
CA LEU A 74 -1.48 -11.83 5.74
C LEU A 74 -0.68 -12.18 6.99
N ASP A 75 0.56 -12.60 6.81
CA ASP A 75 1.49 -12.91 7.90
C ASP A 75 2.10 -11.61 8.45
N VAL A 76 1.25 -10.84 9.15
CA VAL A 76 1.64 -9.57 9.79
C VAL A 76 1.00 -9.48 11.18
N ALA A 77 1.74 -8.88 12.11
CA ALA A 77 1.32 -8.76 13.52
C ALA A 77 0.72 -7.38 13.86
N VAL A 78 0.48 -6.54 12.85
CA VAL A 78 -0.01 -5.16 13.04
C VAL A 78 -1.03 -4.81 11.97
N ALA A 79 -2.09 -4.09 12.34
CA ALA A 79 -3.05 -3.51 11.41
C ALA A 79 -2.54 -2.16 10.88
N SER A 80 -1.53 -2.21 10.00
CA SER A 80 -0.95 -1.02 9.38
C SER A 80 -1.99 -0.21 8.60
N HIS A 81 -1.78 1.10 8.51
CA HIS A 81 -2.66 1.99 7.74
C HIS A 81 -4.09 2.06 8.28
N THR A 82 -4.25 1.86 9.59
CA THR A 82 -5.54 1.94 10.31
C THR A 82 -5.39 2.80 11.56
N PRO A 83 -6.49 3.28 12.17
CA PRO A 83 -6.45 4.01 13.45
C PRO A 83 -5.77 3.27 14.60
N LEU A 84 -5.61 1.94 14.54
CA LEU A 84 -4.87 1.14 15.52
C LEU A 84 -3.38 1.52 15.60
N MET A 85 -2.85 2.24 14.62
CA MET A 85 -1.48 2.75 14.60
C MET A 85 -1.33 4.18 15.19
N ALA A 86 -2.34 4.71 15.88
CA ALA A 86 -2.33 6.08 16.41
C ALA A 86 -1.09 6.38 17.27
N ALA A 87 -0.73 5.50 18.19
CA ALA A 87 0.47 5.69 19.04
C ALA A 87 1.77 5.74 18.24
N ALA A 88 1.87 4.95 17.16
CA ALA A 88 3.02 4.99 16.26
C ALA A 88 3.05 6.29 15.43
N SER A 89 1.90 6.78 15.02
CA SER A 89 1.72 8.04 14.29
C SER A 89 2.16 9.22 15.15
N GLU A 90 1.73 9.28 16.42
CA GLU A 90 2.17 10.29 17.37
C GLU A 90 3.68 10.27 17.61
N ALA A 91 4.25 9.10 17.84
CA ALA A 91 5.70 8.95 18.03
C ALA A 91 6.49 9.41 16.80
N LEU A 92 6.00 9.12 15.59
CA LEU A 92 6.59 9.61 14.35
C LEU A 92 6.47 11.14 14.24
N ALA A 93 5.31 11.72 14.57
CA ALA A 93 5.10 13.16 14.55
C ALA A 93 6.11 13.89 15.46
N GLN A 94 6.32 13.38 16.67
CA GLN A 94 7.30 13.94 17.60
C GLN A 94 8.73 13.89 17.05
N ARG A 95 9.11 12.79 16.43
CA ARG A 95 10.45 12.65 15.83
C ARG A 95 10.64 13.57 14.63
N LEU A 96 9.65 13.68 13.76
CA LEU A 96 9.72 14.52 12.55
C LEU A 96 9.79 16.02 12.85
N ARG A 97 9.45 16.46 14.06
CA ARG A 97 9.64 17.87 14.46
C ARG A 97 11.10 18.33 14.32
N PHE A 98 12.04 17.44 14.60
CA PHE A 98 13.48 17.73 14.61
C PHE A 98 14.19 17.30 13.31
N VAL A 99 13.46 16.74 12.34
CA VAL A 99 14.03 16.32 11.06
C VAL A 99 13.87 17.45 10.05
N ASN A 100 14.95 17.85 9.42
CA ASN A 100 14.90 18.76 8.28
C ASN A 100 14.70 17.94 7.00
N ILE A 101 13.64 18.22 6.25
CA ILE A 101 13.32 17.53 5.00
C ILE A 101 13.35 18.58 3.88
N ALA A 102 14.24 18.38 2.91
CA ALA A 102 14.28 19.20 1.70
C ALA A 102 13.13 18.86 0.74
N ALA A 103 12.82 19.76 -0.16
CA ALA A 103 11.90 19.48 -1.25
C ALA A 103 12.45 18.34 -2.13
N PRO A 104 11.62 17.38 -2.56
CA PRO A 104 12.03 16.34 -3.50
C PRO A 104 12.51 16.97 -4.83
N GLN A 105 13.64 16.48 -5.37
CA GLN A 105 14.15 16.92 -6.68
C GLN A 105 13.40 16.25 -7.83
N ILE A 106 12.83 15.06 -7.59
CA ILE A 106 11.95 14.35 -8.52
C ILE A 106 10.58 14.15 -7.84
N PRO A 107 9.47 14.05 -8.60
CA PRO A 107 8.16 13.81 -8.01
C PRO A 107 8.14 12.50 -7.23
N VAL A 108 7.78 12.56 -5.95
CA VAL A 108 7.55 11.39 -5.09
C VAL A 108 6.07 11.37 -4.72
N ILE A 109 5.34 10.38 -5.22
CA ILE A 109 3.88 10.29 -5.01
C ILE A 109 3.58 9.68 -3.64
N SER A 110 2.81 10.41 -2.85
CA SER A 110 2.28 9.89 -1.58
C SER A 110 1.19 8.85 -1.85
N ASN A 111 1.31 7.67 -1.25
CA ASN A 111 0.28 6.63 -1.34
C ASN A 111 -0.96 6.90 -0.45
N THR A 112 -0.93 7.95 0.37
CA THR A 112 -2.07 8.39 1.19
C THR A 112 -2.92 9.43 0.47
N THR A 113 -2.27 10.40 -0.19
CA THR A 113 -2.96 11.54 -0.84
C THR A 113 -3.02 11.42 -2.36
N VAL A 114 -2.25 10.49 -2.95
CA VAL A 114 -2.11 10.30 -4.40
C VAL A 114 -1.57 11.55 -5.12
N THR A 115 -0.88 12.40 -4.37
CA THR A 115 -0.26 13.64 -4.88
C THR A 115 1.24 13.65 -4.60
N PRO A 116 2.04 14.40 -5.36
CA PRO A 116 3.46 14.58 -5.03
C PRO A 116 3.63 15.18 -3.62
N PHE A 117 4.63 14.70 -2.89
CA PHE A 117 5.05 15.34 -1.66
C PHE A 117 5.59 16.74 -1.93
N SER A 118 5.28 17.67 -1.05
CA SER A 118 5.93 18.96 -0.96
C SER A 118 6.69 19.10 0.36
N GLN A 119 7.67 20.00 0.41
CA GLN A 119 8.39 20.30 1.66
C GLN A 119 7.43 20.72 2.79
N ALA A 120 6.37 21.46 2.43
CA ALA A 120 5.39 21.95 3.42
C ALA A 120 4.54 20.85 4.04
N THR A 121 4.19 19.79 3.26
CA THR A 121 3.19 18.79 3.68
C THR A 121 3.79 17.42 4.00
N VAL A 122 5.06 17.17 3.65
CA VAL A 122 5.66 15.84 3.75
C VAL A 122 5.58 15.25 5.18
N LYS A 123 5.87 16.03 6.21
CA LYS A 123 5.86 15.56 7.60
C LYS A 123 4.46 15.12 8.03
N GLU A 124 3.47 15.96 7.78
CA GLU A 124 2.07 15.67 8.10
C GLU A 124 1.58 14.43 7.34
N THR A 125 1.87 14.36 6.05
CA THR A 125 1.46 13.23 5.19
C THR A 125 2.10 11.91 5.63
N LEU A 126 3.39 11.91 6.01
CA LEU A 126 4.05 10.72 6.54
C LEU A 126 3.44 10.24 7.87
N VAL A 127 3.06 11.16 8.75
CA VAL A 127 2.37 10.86 10.00
C VAL A 127 0.99 10.28 9.72
N LYS A 128 0.22 10.90 8.83
CA LYS A 128 -1.11 10.47 8.43
C LYS A 128 -1.11 9.09 7.78
N GLN A 129 -0.08 8.74 7.02
CA GLN A 129 0.04 7.46 6.34
C GLN A 129 -0.07 6.26 7.30
N LEU A 130 0.42 6.37 8.53
CA LEU A 130 0.36 5.28 9.49
C LEU A 130 -1.06 4.91 9.92
N VAL A 131 -1.98 5.86 9.88
CA VAL A 131 -3.36 5.72 10.35
C VAL A 131 -4.41 5.83 9.24
N SER A 132 -3.98 5.95 8.00
CA SER A 132 -4.86 6.13 6.83
C SER A 132 -4.57 5.09 5.75
N PRO A 133 -5.58 4.72 4.97
CA PRO A 133 -5.41 3.77 3.87
C PRO A 133 -4.36 4.23 2.84
N THR A 134 -3.72 3.25 2.20
CA THR A 134 -2.85 3.47 1.05
C THR A 134 -3.61 3.19 -0.25
N HIS A 135 -3.26 3.92 -1.31
CA HIS A 135 -3.95 3.89 -2.61
C HIS A 135 -2.95 3.58 -3.74
N PHE A 136 -2.33 2.39 -3.72
CA PHE A 136 -1.26 2.04 -4.64
C PHE A 136 -1.73 2.03 -6.12
N ALA A 137 -2.92 1.46 -6.40
CA ALA A 137 -3.48 1.49 -7.75
C ALA A 137 -3.67 2.93 -8.28
N ALA A 138 -4.17 3.84 -7.44
CA ALA A 138 -4.32 5.24 -7.82
C ALA A 138 -2.96 5.95 -8.00
N CYS A 139 -1.94 5.59 -7.20
CA CYS A 139 -0.58 6.09 -7.39
C CYS A 139 -0.01 5.67 -8.75
N LEU A 140 -0.21 4.43 -9.18
CA LEU A 140 0.22 3.97 -10.49
C LEU A 140 -0.48 4.75 -11.61
N GLN A 141 -1.79 4.96 -11.50
CA GLN A 141 -2.53 5.79 -12.45
C GLN A 141 -2.03 7.24 -12.47
N ARG A 142 -1.69 7.80 -11.30
CA ARG A 142 -1.06 9.12 -11.21
C ARG A 142 0.32 9.14 -11.87
N ILE A 143 1.15 8.12 -11.64
CA ILE A 143 2.48 8.00 -12.26
C ILE A 143 2.35 7.92 -13.79
N ALA A 144 1.36 7.22 -14.31
CA ALA A 144 1.12 7.14 -15.76
C ALA A 144 0.89 8.51 -16.41
N THR A 145 0.38 9.52 -15.67
CA THR A 145 0.22 10.88 -16.21
C THR A 145 1.54 11.63 -16.43
N TYR A 146 2.68 11.05 -16.02
CA TYR A 146 4.01 11.56 -16.31
C TYR A 146 4.64 10.90 -17.55
N GLU A 147 3.85 10.10 -18.29
CA GLU A 147 4.27 9.43 -19.55
C GLU A 147 5.54 8.59 -19.34
N VAL A 148 5.56 7.80 -18.25
CA VAL A 148 6.69 6.93 -17.92
C VAL A 148 6.76 5.73 -18.85
N ASP A 149 7.96 5.41 -19.36
CA ASP A 149 8.20 4.27 -20.25
C ASP A 149 8.35 2.95 -19.49
N GLU A 150 8.83 3.05 -18.26
CA GLU A 150 9.07 1.88 -17.43
C GLU A 150 8.88 2.14 -15.93
N ILE A 151 8.63 1.07 -15.19
CA ILE A 151 8.53 1.04 -13.73
C ILE A 151 9.53 0.02 -13.21
N ILE A 152 10.33 0.41 -12.22
CA ILE A 152 11.31 -0.45 -11.58
C ILE A 152 10.94 -0.62 -10.11
N GLN A 153 10.64 -1.85 -9.71
CA GLN A 153 10.57 -2.21 -8.30
C GLN A 153 11.96 -2.59 -7.83
N VAL A 154 12.48 -1.95 -6.79
CA VAL A 154 13.75 -2.28 -6.16
C VAL A 154 13.50 -2.85 -4.77
N GLY A 155 13.99 -4.05 -4.50
CA GLY A 155 13.86 -4.74 -3.22
C GLY A 155 13.14 -6.09 -3.32
N PRO A 156 13.04 -6.83 -2.20
CA PRO A 156 12.57 -8.21 -2.18
C PRO A 156 11.10 -8.36 -2.55
N GLY A 157 10.78 -9.43 -3.24
CA GLY A 157 9.44 -9.80 -3.68
C GLY A 157 8.99 -9.09 -4.96
N HIS A 158 7.89 -9.59 -5.57
CA HIS A 158 7.41 -9.13 -6.87
C HIS A 158 6.00 -8.52 -6.81
N SER A 159 5.46 -8.29 -5.59
CA SER A 159 4.05 -7.90 -5.45
C SER A 159 3.74 -6.56 -6.10
N LEU A 160 4.57 -5.55 -5.89
CA LEU A 160 4.33 -4.20 -6.45
C LEU A 160 4.50 -4.19 -7.97
N ALA A 161 5.51 -4.90 -8.49
CA ALA A 161 5.70 -5.09 -9.92
C ALA A 161 4.49 -5.81 -10.55
N THR A 162 3.94 -6.82 -9.87
CA THR A 162 2.72 -7.52 -10.32
C THR A 162 1.53 -6.57 -10.38
N PHE A 163 1.33 -5.74 -9.36
CA PHE A 163 0.26 -4.73 -9.37
C PHE A 163 0.46 -3.68 -10.47
N ALA A 164 1.71 -3.28 -10.71
CA ALA A 164 2.04 -2.33 -11.78
C ALA A 164 1.69 -2.93 -13.16
N LYS A 165 2.09 -4.16 -13.46
CA LYS A 165 1.75 -4.87 -14.70
C LYS A 165 0.24 -5.01 -14.93
N GLN A 166 -0.53 -5.23 -13.87
CA GLN A 166 -1.99 -5.34 -13.96
C GLN A 166 -2.67 -3.98 -14.14
N THR A 167 -2.14 -2.93 -13.54
CA THR A 167 -2.75 -1.59 -13.58
C THR A 167 -2.36 -0.82 -14.85
N LEU A 168 -1.13 -1.03 -15.36
CA LEU A 168 -0.55 -0.32 -16.51
C LEU A 168 0.03 -1.33 -17.52
N PRO A 169 -0.81 -2.05 -18.27
CA PRO A 169 -0.36 -3.16 -19.14
C PRO A 169 0.52 -2.72 -20.30
N GLY A 170 0.58 -1.42 -20.64
CA GLY A 170 1.44 -0.86 -21.70
C GLY A 170 2.81 -0.40 -21.23
N VAL A 171 3.10 -0.43 -19.92
CA VAL A 171 4.37 0.03 -19.36
C VAL A 171 5.28 -1.16 -19.07
N ARG A 172 6.56 -1.05 -19.39
CA ARG A 172 7.55 -2.07 -19.01
C ARG A 172 7.73 -2.06 -17.50
N VAL A 173 7.79 -3.26 -16.90
CA VAL A 173 7.93 -3.38 -15.43
C VAL A 173 9.03 -4.36 -15.10
N TRP A 174 10.01 -3.87 -14.36
CA TRP A 174 11.14 -4.62 -13.83
C TRP A 174 11.00 -4.87 -12.33
N SER A 175 11.57 -5.97 -11.87
CA SER A 175 11.75 -6.27 -10.45
C SER A 175 13.21 -6.59 -10.23
N ILE A 176 13.87 -5.82 -9.39
CA ILE A 176 15.30 -5.92 -9.11
C ILE A 176 15.46 -6.27 -7.64
N GLU A 177 15.72 -7.54 -7.35
CA GLU A 177 15.93 -8.05 -6.00
C GLU A 177 17.41 -8.23 -5.67
N ASP A 178 18.21 -8.59 -6.68
CA ASP A 178 19.64 -8.89 -6.53
C ASP A 178 20.49 -8.33 -7.68
N VAL A 179 21.79 -8.65 -7.63
CA VAL A 179 22.78 -8.21 -8.63
C VAL A 179 22.49 -8.80 -10.01
N THR A 180 21.97 -10.01 -10.07
CA THR A 180 21.67 -10.68 -11.35
C THR A 180 20.52 -9.96 -12.07
N ASP A 181 19.48 -9.61 -11.35
CA ASP A 181 18.36 -8.82 -11.90
C ASP A 181 18.83 -7.45 -12.40
N TRP A 182 19.73 -6.81 -11.64
CA TRP A 182 20.33 -5.54 -12.05
C TRP A 182 21.15 -5.69 -13.35
N GLN A 183 21.95 -6.73 -13.46
CA GLN A 183 22.75 -7.00 -14.67
C GLN A 183 21.85 -7.23 -15.89
N ASN A 184 20.77 -8.03 -15.74
CA ASN A 184 19.79 -8.27 -16.79
C ASN A 184 19.11 -6.97 -17.24
N TYR A 185 18.72 -6.11 -16.27
CA TYR A 185 18.15 -4.80 -16.58
C TYR A 185 19.12 -3.91 -17.36
N CYS A 186 20.40 -3.85 -16.96
CA CYS A 186 21.41 -3.07 -17.66
C CYS A 186 21.61 -3.54 -19.11
N GLN A 187 21.70 -4.86 -19.32
CA GLN A 187 21.86 -5.43 -20.66
C GLN A 187 20.68 -5.09 -21.58
N ASP A 188 19.44 -5.26 -21.09
CA ASP A 188 18.24 -4.91 -21.87
C ASP A 188 18.21 -3.44 -22.25
N THR A 189 18.56 -2.55 -21.32
CA THR A 189 18.56 -1.10 -21.56
C THR A 189 19.65 -0.64 -22.52
N GLU A 190 20.80 -1.30 -22.55
CA GLU A 190 21.87 -1.06 -23.54
C GLU A 190 21.44 -1.50 -24.94
N GLU A 191 20.87 -2.71 -25.07
CA GLU A 191 20.34 -3.20 -26.35
C GLU A 191 19.23 -2.30 -26.93
N VAL A 192 18.38 -1.75 -26.09
CA VAL A 192 17.32 -0.80 -26.51
C VAL A 192 17.92 0.50 -27.02
N ARG A 193 18.96 1.01 -26.37
CA ARG A 193 19.67 2.25 -26.79
C ARG A 193 20.42 2.10 -28.10
N GLU A 194 20.96 0.91 -28.39
CA GLU A 194 21.67 0.64 -29.64
C GLU A 194 20.74 0.44 -30.84
N ARG A 195 19.47 0.14 -30.60
CA ARG A 195 18.46 -0.09 -31.67
C ARG A 195 17.62 1.15 -32.02
N GLY A 196 17.69 2.22 -31.27
CA GLY A 196 16.92 3.49 -31.45
C GLY A 196 17.79 4.57 -32.00
#